data_5f9c481675a21bb77ed7e9157b061f5a
#
_entry.id   5f9c481675a21bb77ed7e9157b061f5a
#
_cell.length_a   1.000
_cell.length_b   1.000
_cell.length_c   1.000
_cell.angle_alpha   90.00
_cell.angle_beta   90.00
_cell.angle_gamma   90.00
#
_symmetry.space_group_name_H-M   'P 1'
#
loop_
_entity.id
_entity.type
_entity.pdbx_description
1 polymer ?
#
loop_
_entity_poly.entity_id
_entity_poly.type
_entity_poly.pdbx_seq_one_letter_code
_entity_poly.pdbx_strand_id
1 'polypeptide(L)'
;MGDPQQPGDPQHPGEPDKIVRIVAALVNPVGGDPEPETVTLLNASPSSINLAGWQLADRNKNKMALTGTLKAGATITIALTKAIQLGNKGGQITLLDSKGLKVDGVAYIGDDVKNEGWTLVF
;
A
#
# COMPACT_ATOMS: atom_id res chain seq x y z
N MET A 1 9.35 25.80 -10.60
CA MET A 1 9.70 25.20 -10.32
C MET A 1 10.05 24.60 -10.31
N GLY A 2 9.62 24.81 -10.11
CA GLY A 2 10.02 24.20 -9.69
C GLY A 2 9.96 23.79 -9.65
N ASP A 3 9.78 23.98 -9.36
CA ASP A 3 9.93 23.43 -9.01
C ASP A 3 9.91 22.93 -8.96
N PRO A 4 9.74 23.04 -9.03
CA PRO A 4 9.78 22.46 -8.57
C PRO A 4 9.82 21.97 -8.39
N GLN A 5 9.65 22.04 -8.08
CA GLN A 5 9.84 21.45 -7.60
C GLN A 5 10.03 20.75 -7.66
N GLN A 6 9.90 20.96 -7.52
CA GLN A 6 10.17 20.32 -7.22
C GLN A 6 10.57 19.68 -7.11
N PRO A 7 10.39 19.66 -7.24
CA PRO A 7 10.73 18.99 -6.65
C PRO A 7 11.08 18.54 -6.38
N GLY A 8 11.00 18.38 -6.11
CA GLY A 8 11.33 17.98 -5.39
C GLY A 8 11.31 18.04 -5.11
N ASP A 9 11.23 18.31 -4.61
CA ASP A 9 11.24 18.46 -4.02
C ASP A 9 11.55 18.41 -3.61
N PRO A 10 11.60 18.67 -3.37
CA PRO A 10 12.16 18.70 -2.63
C PRO A 10 12.00 18.60 -1.82
N GLN A 11 11.93 18.87 -1.94
CA GLN A 11 11.58 18.70 -0.98
C GLN A 11 11.42 17.76 0.15
N HIS A 12 11.69 16.77 0.48
CA HIS A 12 11.59 15.87 1.62
C HIS A 12 12.90 15.11 1.79
N PRO A 13 13.99 15.83 1.99
CA PRO A 13 15.26 15.16 2.17
C PRO A 13 15.18 14.26 3.40
N GLY A 14 15.61 13.01 3.23
CA GLY A 14 15.59 12.04 4.31
C GLY A 14 14.31 11.27 4.47
N GLU A 15 13.23 11.68 3.83
CA GLU A 15 12.04 10.85 3.81
C GLU A 15 12.16 9.78 2.76
N PRO A 16 11.61 8.60 3.00
CA PRO A 16 11.35 7.70 1.88
C PRO A 16 10.52 8.47 0.89
N ASP A 17 10.90 8.45 -0.36
CA ASP A 17 10.34 9.34 -1.36
C ASP A 17 8.95 8.94 -1.80
N LYS A 18 8.32 8.01 -1.12
CA LYS A 18 7.02 7.49 -1.51
C LYS A 18 7.04 7.07 -2.97
N ILE A 19 8.15 6.46 -3.37
CA ILE A 19 8.31 5.98 -4.73
C ILE A 19 7.34 4.86 -5.05
N VAL A 20 6.91 4.11 -4.03
CA VAL A 20 5.84 3.15 -4.16
C VAL A 20 4.71 3.60 -3.24
N ARG A 21 3.51 3.69 -3.79
CA ARG A 21 2.34 4.21 -3.08
C ARG A 21 1.29 3.14 -2.93
N ILE A 22 0.60 3.18 -1.79
CA ILE A 22 -0.61 2.39 -1.61
C ILE A 22 -1.73 3.24 -2.21
N VAL A 23 -2.32 2.76 -3.32
CA VAL A 23 -3.31 3.58 -4.04
C VAL A 23 -4.73 3.08 -3.89
N ALA A 24 -4.91 1.82 -3.51
CA ALA A 24 -6.25 1.26 -3.36
C ALA A 24 -6.23 0.02 -2.47
N ALA A 25 -7.39 -0.32 -1.92
CA ALA A 25 -7.56 -1.54 -1.16
C ALA A 25 -9.00 -2.03 -1.25
N LEU A 26 -9.16 -3.33 -1.38
CA LEU A 26 -10.46 -3.99 -1.25
C LEU A 26 -10.51 -4.59 0.15
N VAL A 27 -11.18 -3.89 1.05
CA VAL A 27 -11.21 -4.23 2.48
C VAL A 27 -12.41 -5.12 2.80
N ASN A 28 -13.51 -4.92 2.09
CA ASN A 28 -14.78 -5.59 2.37
C ASN A 28 -15.27 -6.33 1.13
N PRO A 29 -14.61 -7.44 0.76
CA PRO A 29 -14.98 -8.17 -0.47
C PRO A 29 -16.37 -8.80 -0.37
N VAL A 30 -16.96 -9.03 -1.54
CA VAL A 30 -18.30 -9.62 -1.65
C VAL A 30 -18.29 -11.06 -1.15
N GLY A 31 -19.35 -11.42 -0.44
CA GLY A 31 -19.67 -12.82 -0.17
C GLY A 31 -18.87 -13.49 0.90
N GLY A 32 -17.91 -12.87 1.40
CA GLY A 32 -17.21 -13.39 2.54
C GLY A 32 -16.24 -14.51 2.25
N ASP A 33 -16.57 -15.57 1.64
CA ASP A 33 -15.64 -16.67 1.56
C ASP A 33 -15.52 -17.23 0.17
N PRO A 34 -14.28 -17.34 -0.32
CA PRO A 34 -13.01 -16.94 0.32
C PRO A 34 -12.37 -15.74 -0.38
N GLU A 35 -13.14 -14.75 -0.79
CA GLU A 35 -12.59 -13.59 -1.47
C GLU A 35 -11.55 -12.90 -0.60
N PRO A 36 -10.30 -12.85 -1.01
CA PRO A 36 -9.29 -12.21 -0.18
C PRO A 36 -9.43 -10.69 -0.25
N GLU A 37 -9.06 -10.05 0.85
CA GLU A 37 -8.79 -8.61 0.82
C GLU A 37 -7.58 -8.37 -0.06
N THR A 38 -7.52 -7.21 -0.70
CA THR A 38 -6.39 -6.87 -1.57
C THR A 38 -5.88 -5.47 -1.28
N VAL A 39 -4.61 -5.25 -1.62
CA VAL A 39 -3.98 -3.93 -1.58
C VAL A 39 -3.29 -3.72 -2.92
N THR A 40 -3.47 -2.55 -3.51
CA THR A 40 -2.85 -2.19 -4.78
C THR A 40 -1.75 -1.19 -4.56
N LEU A 41 -0.57 -1.50 -5.07
CA LEU A 41 0.61 -0.64 -5.02
C LEU A 41 0.89 -0.06 -6.40
N LEU A 42 1.40 1.17 -6.44
CA LEU A 42 1.85 1.84 -7.65
C LEU A 42 3.32 2.22 -7.48
N ASN A 43 4.15 1.85 -8.44
CA ASN A 43 5.52 2.35 -8.51
C ASN A 43 5.50 3.69 -9.26
N ALA A 44 5.61 4.76 -8.51
CA ALA A 44 5.56 6.12 -9.07
C ALA A 44 6.92 6.59 -9.58
N SER A 45 7.95 5.76 -9.48
CA SER A 45 9.31 6.12 -9.88
C SER A 45 9.58 5.74 -11.33
N PRO A 46 10.66 6.27 -11.93
CA PRO A 46 11.04 5.90 -13.30
C PRO A 46 11.86 4.61 -13.39
N SER A 47 12.02 3.89 -12.29
CA SER A 47 12.86 2.68 -12.24
C SER A 47 12.08 1.51 -11.68
N SER A 48 12.40 0.30 -12.13
CA SER A 48 11.83 -0.91 -11.53
C SER A 48 12.28 -1.05 -10.09
N ILE A 49 11.37 -1.55 -9.26
CA ILE A 49 11.62 -1.76 -7.82
C ILE A 49 11.47 -3.25 -7.53
N ASN A 50 12.50 -3.83 -6.91
CA ASN A 50 12.43 -5.20 -6.42
C ASN A 50 11.80 -5.19 -5.03
N LEU A 51 10.63 -5.82 -4.89
CA LEU A 51 9.89 -5.85 -3.65
C LEU A 51 10.34 -6.96 -2.69
N ALA A 52 11.34 -7.76 -3.06
CA ALA A 52 11.84 -8.80 -2.18
C ALA A 52 12.30 -8.19 -0.86
N GLY A 53 11.80 -8.73 0.24
CA GLY A 53 12.12 -8.22 1.58
C GLY A 53 11.24 -7.06 2.04
N TRP A 54 10.42 -6.52 1.16
CA TRP A 54 9.42 -5.52 1.56
C TRP A 54 8.27 -6.20 2.28
N GLN A 55 7.48 -5.43 3.04
CA GLN A 55 6.36 -5.96 3.80
C GLN A 55 5.20 -4.98 3.81
N LEU A 56 3.99 -5.54 3.90
CA LEU A 56 2.80 -4.79 4.28
C LEU A 56 2.53 -5.07 5.76
N ALA A 57 2.06 -4.06 6.47
CA ALA A 57 1.69 -4.20 7.87
C ALA A 57 0.29 -3.65 8.10
N ASP A 58 -0.45 -4.26 9.02
CA ASP A 58 -1.77 -3.78 9.41
C ASP A 58 -1.67 -2.90 10.67
N ARG A 59 -2.82 -2.45 11.16
CA ARG A 59 -2.92 -1.60 12.36
C ARG A 59 -2.25 -2.25 13.58
N ASN A 60 -2.32 -3.57 13.67
CA ASN A 60 -1.80 -4.30 14.82
C ASN A 60 -0.35 -4.71 14.64
N LYS A 61 0.29 -4.20 13.59
CA LYS A 61 1.70 -4.47 13.27
C LYS A 61 1.95 -5.92 12.84
N ASN A 62 0.92 -6.64 12.45
CA ASN A 62 1.10 -7.91 11.77
C ASN A 62 1.63 -7.62 10.37
N LYS A 63 2.50 -8.46 9.87
CA LYS A 63 3.23 -8.19 8.62
C LYS A 63 3.10 -9.34 7.64
N MET A 64 3.14 -8.98 6.36
CA MET A 64 3.13 -9.93 5.26
C MET A 64 4.26 -9.58 4.31
N ALA A 65 5.11 -10.55 4.00
CA ALA A 65 6.24 -10.35 3.09
C ALA A 65 5.78 -10.20 1.65
N LEU A 66 6.47 -9.36 0.90
CA LEU A 66 6.24 -9.14 -0.52
C LEU A 66 7.36 -9.75 -1.34
N THR A 67 7.09 -9.99 -2.61
CA THR A 67 8.07 -10.48 -3.58
C THR A 67 7.77 -9.88 -4.94
N GLY A 68 8.70 -10.10 -5.87
CA GLY A 68 8.50 -9.72 -7.26
C GLY A 68 9.03 -8.34 -7.58
N THR A 69 8.96 -8.00 -8.85
CA THR A 69 9.44 -6.72 -9.37
C THR A 69 8.27 -5.88 -9.83
N LEU A 70 8.23 -4.65 -9.38
CA LEU A 70 7.21 -3.69 -9.78
C LEU A 70 7.85 -2.69 -10.74
N LYS A 71 7.45 -2.75 -12.01
CA LYS A 71 8.05 -1.91 -13.04
C LYS A 71 7.67 -0.46 -12.87
N ALA A 72 8.47 0.43 -13.47
CA ALA A 72 8.22 1.87 -13.44
C ALA A 72 6.79 2.18 -13.92
N GLY A 73 6.06 2.95 -13.14
CA GLY A 73 4.71 3.37 -13.49
C GLY A 73 3.65 2.28 -13.41
N ALA A 74 4.03 1.07 -13.04
CA ALA A 74 3.10 -0.05 -12.99
C ALA A 74 2.41 -0.18 -11.64
N THR A 75 1.31 -0.89 -11.63
CA THR A 75 0.60 -1.26 -10.41
C THR A 75 0.65 -2.76 -10.22
N ILE A 76 0.49 -3.18 -8.98
CA ILE A 76 0.31 -4.58 -8.62
C ILE A 76 -0.76 -4.67 -7.55
N THR A 77 -1.69 -5.60 -7.71
CA THR A 77 -2.71 -5.88 -6.71
C THR A 77 -2.33 -7.15 -5.97
N ILE A 78 -2.19 -7.02 -4.66
CA ILE A 78 -1.67 -8.08 -3.80
C ILE A 78 -2.81 -8.65 -2.99
N ALA A 79 -3.07 -9.95 -3.14
CA ALA A 79 -4.03 -10.65 -2.29
C ALA A 79 -3.39 -10.86 -0.92
N LEU A 80 -4.09 -10.46 0.13
CA LEU A 80 -3.56 -10.57 1.48
C LEU A 80 -3.72 -12.00 1.99
N THR A 81 -2.72 -12.43 2.74
CA THR A 81 -2.77 -13.71 3.45
C THR A 81 -3.44 -13.51 4.81
N LYS A 82 -3.62 -14.59 5.53
CA LYS A 82 -4.13 -14.51 6.91
C LYS A 82 -3.16 -13.82 7.87
N ALA A 83 -1.95 -13.54 7.41
CA ALA A 83 -0.95 -12.87 8.25
C ALA A 83 -1.39 -11.47 8.66
N ILE A 84 -2.12 -10.78 7.79
CA ILE A 84 -2.65 -9.45 8.11
C ILE A 84 -4.13 -9.39 7.79
N GLN A 85 -4.84 -8.53 8.50
CA GLN A 85 -6.27 -8.36 8.33
C GLN A 85 -6.63 -6.88 8.34
N LEU A 86 -7.47 -6.50 7.39
CA LEU A 86 -8.00 -5.15 7.30
C LEU A 86 -9.38 -5.13 7.91
N GLY A 87 -9.56 -4.35 8.96
CA GLY A 87 -10.83 -4.31 9.67
C GLY A 87 -11.89 -3.54 8.89
N ASN A 88 -13.13 -4.04 8.92
CA ASN A 88 -14.26 -3.36 8.28
C ASN A 88 -14.76 -2.17 9.10
N LYS A 89 -14.20 -1.93 10.26
CA LYS A 89 -14.55 -0.79 11.12
C LYS A 89 -13.48 0.28 11.13
N GLY A 90 -12.45 0.10 10.32
CA GLY A 90 -11.33 1.01 10.22
C GLY A 90 -10.01 0.28 10.30
N GLY A 91 -8.96 0.87 9.78
CA GLY A 91 -7.66 0.25 9.81
C GLY A 91 -6.57 1.14 9.25
N GLN A 92 -5.38 0.57 9.21
CA GLN A 92 -4.19 1.19 8.64
C GLN A 92 -3.47 0.16 7.81
N ILE A 93 -2.83 0.64 6.74
CA ILE A 93 -1.97 -0.18 5.90
C ILE A 93 -0.65 0.57 5.79
N THR A 94 0.44 -0.09 6.12
CA THR A 94 1.78 0.49 6.02
C THR A 94 2.62 -0.36 5.10
N LEU A 95 3.37 0.30 4.21
CA LEU A 95 4.32 -0.36 3.33
C LEU A 95 5.72 -0.10 3.87
N LEU A 96 6.47 -1.17 4.10
CA LEU A 96 7.84 -1.12 4.61
C LEU A 96 8.79 -1.65 3.55
N ASP A 97 9.96 -1.02 3.43
CA ASP A 97 10.99 -1.50 2.53
C ASP A 97 11.80 -2.64 3.15
N SER A 98 12.82 -3.11 2.45
CA SER A 98 13.62 -4.25 2.90
C SER A 98 14.42 -3.97 4.16
N LYS A 99 14.55 -2.71 4.55
CA LYS A 99 15.21 -2.32 5.79
C LYS A 99 14.23 -2.08 6.93
N GLY A 100 12.94 -2.31 6.67
CA GLY A 100 11.90 -2.08 7.66
C GLY A 100 11.48 -0.63 7.80
N LEU A 101 11.90 0.24 6.87
CA LEU A 101 11.53 1.64 6.92
C LEU A 101 10.21 1.88 6.20
N LYS A 102 9.40 2.78 6.72
CA LYS A 102 8.12 3.11 6.13
C LYS A 102 8.31 3.82 4.80
N VAL A 103 7.69 3.29 3.76
CA VAL A 103 7.66 3.90 2.43
C VAL A 103 6.37 4.68 2.23
N ASP A 104 5.24 4.11 2.64
CA ASP A 104 3.95 4.77 2.55
C ASP A 104 3.02 4.21 3.62
N GLY A 105 1.99 4.96 3.94
CA GLY A 105 0.98 4.52 4.88
C GLY A 105 -0.33 5.23 4.62
N VAL A 106 -1.43 4.49 4.76
CA VAL A 106 -2.77 4.99 4.59
C VAL A 106 -3.64 4.52 5.74
N ALA A 107 -4.73 5.24 5.99
CA ALA A 107 -5.69 4.86 7.00
C ALA A 107 -7.10 5.06 6.43
N TYR A 108 -8.05 4.33 6.99
CA TYR A 108 -9.44 4.45 6.60
C TYR A 108 -10.33 4.20 7.82
N ILE A 109 -11.57 4.65 7.74
CA ILE A 109 -12.58 4.41 8.78
C ILE A 109 -13.65 3.47 8.22
N GLY A 110 -14.49 2.95 9.11
CA GLY A 110 -15.52 1.98 8.70
C GLY A 110 -16.46 2.50 7.63
N ASP A 111 -16.75 3.80 7.67
CA ASP A 111 -17.65 4.40 6.68
C ASP A 111 -17.09 4.35 5.27
N ASP A 112 -15.77 4.37 5.13
CA ASP A 112 -15.10 4.29 3.83
C ASP A 112 -15.28 2.94 3.16
N VAL A 113 -15.53 1.88 3.94
CA VAL A 113 -15.55 0.50 3.46
C VAL A 113 -16.89 -0.20 3.72
N LYS A 114 -17.93 0.57 3.96
CA LYS A 114 -19.26 0.02 4.28
C LYS A 114 -19.92 -0.70 3.11
N ASN A 115 -19.55 -0.35 1.89
CA ASN A 115 -20.15 -0.94 0.70
C ASN A 115 -19.38 -2.17 0.29
N GLU A 116 -19.98 -3.33 0.50
CA GLU A 116 -19.35 -4.61 0.16
C GLU A 116 -18.96 -4.65 -1.32
N GLY A 117 -17.74 -5.11 -1.60
CA GLY A 117 -17.25 -5.29 -2.96
C GLY A 117 -16.65 -4.04 -3.60
N TRP A 118 -16.69 -2.90 -2.93
CA TRP A 118 -16.14 -1.67 -3.49
C TRP A 118 -14.68 -1.50 -3.09
N THR A 119 -13.88 -1.10 -4.06
CA THR A 119 -12.47 -0.79 -3.82
C THR A 119 -12.35 0.63 -3.27
N LEU A 120 -11.64 0.76 -2.16
CA LEU A 120 -11.31 2.05 -1.59
C LEU A 120 -10.08 2.60 -2.30
N VAL A 121 -10.16 3.84 -2.76
CA VAL A 121 -9.05 4.53 -3.44
C VAL A 121 -8.49 5.60 -2.51
N PHE A 122 -7.18 5.61 -2.38
CA PHE A 122 -6.49 6.56 -1.50
C PHE A 122 -5.95 7.76 -2.23
#